data_58e96c5da9b61df9918d0ba79613ec8c
#
_entry.id   58e96c5da9b61df9918d0ba79613ec8c
#
_cell.length_a   1.000
_cell.length_b   1.000
_cell.length_c   1.000
_cell.angle_alpha   90.00
_cell.angle_beta   90.00
_cell.angle_gamma   90.00
#
_symmetry.space_group_name_H-M   'P 1'
#
loop_
_entity.id
_entity.type
_entity.pdbx_description
1 polymer ?
#
loop_
_entity_poly.entity_id
_entity_poly.type
_entity_poly.pdbx_seq_one_letter_code
_entity_poly.pdbx_strand_id
1 'polypeptide(L)'
;MSLQSDINSLVKSVDLELYDTGIVNENDETIYRVSVISTEMKDGKRVGVSLDACVELTHLISPLLDVTPPVSGDYRLEVGSPGIERKISTLKHFNLSLGENVFIQTLEKEKYRGVLTKVEDSKIFIDVDGEVFEIEFNDILKAKTYFEW
;
A
#
# COMPACT_ATOMS: atom_id res chain seq x y z
N MET A 1 -2.87 -18.69 12.99
CA MET A 1 -2.26 -17.49 12.40
C MET A 1 -2.32 -17.59 10.88
N SER A 2 -2.61 -16.50 10.23
CA SER A 2 -2.71 -16.46 8.77
C SER A 2 -1.33 -16.20 8.14
N LEU A 3 -1.19 -16.57 6.88
CA LEU A 3 0.02 -16.27 6.12
C LEU A 3 0.29 -14.76 6.09
N GLN A 4 -0.77 -13.96 5.87
CA GLN A 4 -0.63 -12.50 5.85
C GLN A 4 -0.14 -11.95 7.18
N SER A 5 -0.61 -12.50 8.29
CA SER A 5 -0.17 -12.10 9.63
C SER A 5 1.32 -12.40 9.83
N ASP A 6 1.77 -13.57 9.40
CA ASP A 6 3.18 -13.96 9.50
C ASP A 6 4.06 -13.08 8.62
N ILE A 7 3.63 -12.78 7.41
CA ILE A 7 4.34 -11.86 6.50
C ILE A 7 4.42 -10.47 7.11
N ASN A 8 3.33 -9.99 7.69
CA ASN A 8 3.31 -8.68 8.34
C ASN A 8 4.35 -8.59 9.46
N SER A 9 4.48 -9.66 10.26
CA SER A 9 5.49 -9.72 11.33
C SER A 9 6.91 -9.66 10.78
N LEU A 10 7.18 -10.35 9.68
CA LEU A 10 8.50 -10.32 9.02
C LEU A 10 8.79 -8.93 8.44
N VAL A 11 7.80 -8.30 7.83
CA VAL A 11 7.94 -6.95 7.27
C VAL A 11 8.31 -5.97 8.37
N LYS A 12 7.65 -6.05 9.52
CA LYS A 12 7.94 -5.17 10.66
C LYS A 12 9.32 -5.42 11.25
N SER A 13 9.82 -6.65 11.15
CA SER A 13 11.16 -6.98 11.68
C SER A 13 12.30 -6.27 10.94
N VAL A 14 12.04 -5.77 9.72
CA VAL A 14 13.01 -5.00 8.94
C VAL A 14 12.63 -3.52 8.84
N ASP A 15 11.82 -3.04 9.78
CA ASP A 15 11.39 -1.63 9.90
C ASP A 15 10.60 -1.12 8.69
N LEU A 16 9.82 -2.01 8.08
CA LEU A 16 8.93 -1.66 6.98
C LEU A 16 7.47 -1.89 7.39
N GLU A 17 6.56 -1.39 6.59
CA GLU A 17 5.13 -1.62 6.74
C GLU A 17 4.60 -2.40 5.55
N LEU A 18 3.76 -3.38 5.82
CA LEU A 18 3.09 -4.13 4.76
C LEU A 18 1.95 -3.27 4.19
N TYR A 19 2.07 -2.93 2.91
CA TYR A 19 1.00 -2.20 2.22
C TYR A 19 -0.08 -3.16 1.72
N ASP A 20 0.33 -4.19 1.00
CA ASP A 20 -0.63 -5.16 0.44
C ASP A 20 0.07 -6.44 0.03
N THR A 21 -0.72 -7.52 -0.11
CA THR A 21 -0.30 -8.76 -0.73
C THR A 21 -1.33 -9.12 -1.79
N GLY A 22 -0.89 -9.79 -2.85
CA GLY A 22 -1.82 -10.18 -3.90
C GLY A 22 -1.24 -11.21 -4.83
N ILE A 23 -2.12 -11.89 -5.55
CA ILE A 23 -1.74 -12.87 -6.55
C ILE A 23 -2.03 -12.26 -7.90
N VAL A 24 -1.00 -12.21 -8.75
CA VAL A 24 -1.07 -11.62 -10.08
C VAL A 24 -0.63 -12.66 -11.10
N ASN A 25 -1.32 -12.71 -12.24
CA ASN A 25 -0.94 -13.58 -13.35
C ASN A 25 -0.43 -12.71 -14.49
N GLU A 26 0.84 -12.88 -14.84
CA GLU A 26 1.49 -12.13 -15.92
C GLU A 26 2.26 -13.12 -16.80
N ASN A 27 2.09 -13.04 -18.12
CA ASN A 27 2.82 -13.87 -19.09
C ASN A 27 2.78 -15.37 -18.75
N ASP A 28 1.58 -15.86 -18.39
CA ASP A 28 1.35 -17.26 -18.00
C ASP A 28 2.09 -17.69 -16.72
N GLU A 29 2.56 -16.70 -15.94
CA GLU A 29 3.26 -16.93 -14.69
C GLU A 29 2.43 -16.41 -13.52
N THR A 30 2.38 -17.19 -12.44
CA THR A 30 1.72 -16.76 -11.20
C THR A 30 2.72 -16.08 -10.29
N ILE A 31 2.40 -14.86 -9.86
CA ILE A 31 3.27 -14.06 -9.00
C ILE A 31 2.55 -13.79 -7.70
N TYR A 32 3.20 -14.12 -6.57
CA TYR A 32 2.75 -13.68 -5.26
C TYR A 32 3.50 -12.39 -4.94
N ARG A 33 2.78 -11.28 -4.98
CA ARG A 33 3.37 -9.95 -4.81
C ARG A 33 3.16 -9.43 -3.40
N VAL A 34 4.26 -9.04 -2.75
CA VAL A 34 4.25 -8.40 -1.44
C VAL A 34 4.69 -6.96 -1.61
N SER A 35 3.80 -6.03 -1.33
CA SER A 35 4.08 -4.60 -1.46
C SER A 35 4.33 -3.99 -0.09
N VAL A 36 5.46 -3.31 0.07
CA VAL A 36 5.89 -2.73 1.35
C VAL A 36 6.26 -1.27 1.17
N ILE A 37 6.12 -0.51 2.24
CA ILE A 37 6.51 0.90 2.26
C ILE A 37 7.37 1.15 3.49
N SER A 38 8.18 2.21 3.42
CA SER A 38 9.01 2.63 4.55
C SER A 38 8.15 3.32 5.61
N THR A 39 8.51 3.13 6.88
CA THR A 39 7.89 3.87 7.99
C THR A 39 8.56 5.23 8.19
N GLU A 40 9.72 5.44 7.55
CA GLU A 40 10.51 6.64 7.72
C GLU A 40 9.97 7.79 6.86
N MET A 41 9.90 8.97 7.46
CA MET A 41 9.47 10.20 6.79
C MET A 41 10.63 11.18 6.74
N LYS A 42 10.79 11.86 5.61
CA LYS A 42 11.79 12.89 5.43
C LYS A 42 11.20 14.06 4.64
N ASP A 43 11.29 15.25 5.20
CA ASP A 43 10.74 16.47 4.58
C ASP A 43 9.25 16.34 4.24
N GLY A 44 8.48 15.69 5.13
CA GLY A 44 7.04 15.48 4.95
C GLY A 44 6.68 14.40 3.94
N LYS A 45 7.66 13.71 3.40
CA LYS A 45 7.44 12.65 2.42
C LYS A 45 8.00 11.32 2.92
N ARG A 46 7.36 10.24 2.51
CA ARG A 46 7.79 8.89 2.86
C ARG A 46 9.06 8.53 2.08
N VAL A 47 10.04 7.99 2.82
CA VAL A 47 11.31 7.54 2.22
C VAL A 47 11.02 6.30 1.36
N GLY A 48 11.71 6.17 0.21
CA GLY A 48 11.58 4.99 -0.63
C GLY A 48 12.18 3.74 0.01
N VAL A 49 11.67 2.58 -0.39
CA VAL A 49 12.18 1.29 0.07
C VAL A 49 13.43 0.94 -0.74
N SER A 50 14.53 0.59 -0.06
CA SER A 50 15.77 0.22 -0.75
C SER A 50 15.66 -1.17 -1.37
N LEU A 51 16.45 -1.41 -2.43
CA LEU A 51 16.54 -2.73 -3.04
C LEU A 51 17.08 -3.75 -2.05
N ASP A 52 18.07 -3.36 -1.22
CA ASP A 52 18.66 -4.25 -0.22
C ASP A 52 17.62 -4.71 0.80
N ALA A 53 16.72 -3.82 1.23
CA ALA A 53 15.65 -4.16 2.15
C ALA A 53 14.67 -5.17 1.52
N CYS A 54 14.37 -5.01 0.23
CA CYS A 54 13.51 -5.94 -0.50
C CYS A 54 14.16 -7.33 -0.63
N VAL A 55 15.46 -7.37 -0.89
CA VAL A 55 16.22 -8.63 -0.98
C VAL A 55 16.25 -9.33 0.38
N GLU A 56 16.52 -8.60 1.45
CA GLU A 56 16.52 -9.15 2.80
C GLU A 56 15.16 -9.74 3.15
N LEU A 57 14.10 -8.99 2.86
CA LEU A 57 12.73 -9.44 3.15
C LEU A 57 12.37 -10.67 2.31
N THR A 58 12.82 -10.74 1.05
CA THR A 58 12.61 -11.91 0.20
C THR A 58 13.22 -13.16 0.86
N HIS A 59 14.43 -13.03 1.40
CA HIS A 59 15.12 -14.14 2.08
C HIS A 59 14.39 -14.56 3.37
N LEU A 60 13.70 -13.65 4.02
CA LEU A 60 12.92 -13.96 5.22
C LEU A 60 11.57 -14.62 4.87
N ILE A 61 10.93 -14.18 3.79
CA ILE A 61 9.61 -14.66 3.40
C ILE A 61 9.67 -16.02 2.70
N SER A 62 10.70 -16.27 1.87
CA SER A 62 10.79 -17.50 1.09
C SER A 62 10.66 -18.77 1.92
N PRO A 63 11.39 -18.93 3.07
CA PRO A 63 11.22 -20.12 3.90
C PRO A 63 9.80 -20.28 4.46
N LEU A 64 9.14 -19.17 4.77
CA LEU A 64 7.76 -19.21 5.24
C LEU A 64 6.83 -19.75 4.16
N LEU A 65 7.02 -19.36 2.91
CA LEU A 65 6.20 -19.80 1.79
C LEU A 65 6.45 -21.27 1.45
N ASP A 66 7.65 -21.78 1.75
CA ASP A 66 7.94 -23.22 1.57
C ASP A 66 7.09 -24.08 2.51
N VAL A 67 6.74 -23.55 3.68
CA VAL A 67 5.91 -24.24 4.68
C VAL A 67 4.44 -23.94 4.45
N THR A 68 4.11 -22.70 4.09
CA THR A 68 2.74 -22.24 3.90
C THR A 68 2.62 -21.56 2.54
N PRO A 69 2.48 -22.32 1.44
CA PRO A 69 2.38 -21.74 0.10
C PRO A 69 1.15 -20.84 -0.06
N PRO A 70 1.26 -19.73 -0.78
CA PRO A 70 0.12 -18.82 -1.01
C PRO A 70 -0.88 -19.37 -2.02
N VAL A 71 -0.44 -20.28 -2.89
CA VAL A 71 -1.28 -20.92 -3.92
C VAL A 71 -0.85 -22.36 -4.08
N SER A 72 -1.73 -23.19 -4.67
CA SER A 72 -1.34 -24.54 -5.11
C SER A 72 -0.70 -24.42 -6.50
N GLY A 73 0.45 -25.09 -6.70
CA GLY A 73 1.19 -25.03 -7.95
C GLY A 73 2.35 -24.05 -7.90
N ASP A 74 2.94 -23.82 -9.05
CA ASP A 74 4.13 -22.98 -9.16
C ASP A 74 3.80 -21.49 -9.07
N TYR A 75 4.67 -20.75 -8.43
CA TYR A 75 4.55 -19.30 -8.30
C TYR A 75 5.93 -18.67 -8.11
N ARG A 76 5.99 -17.36 -8.31
CA ARG A 76 7.19 -16.57 -8.04
C ARG A 76 6.88 -15.54 -6.96
N LEU A 77 7.80 -15.35 -6.02
CA LEU A 77 7.68 -14.29 -5.01
C LEU A 77 8.30 -13.01 -5.55
N GLU A 78 7.55 -11.92 -5.42
CA GLU A 78 8.03 -10.58 -5.77
C GLU A 78 7.79 -9.65 -4.59
N VAL A 79 8.85 -9.03 -4.08
CA VAL A 79 8.78 -8.07 -2.98
C VAL A 79 9.23 -6.71 -3.49
N GLY A 80 8.43 -5.70 -3.26
CA GLY A 80 8.75 -4.35 -3.71
C GLY A 80 7.83 -3.30 -3.16
N SER A 81 8.05 -2.06 -3.61
CA SER A 81 7.19 -0.92 -3.31
C SER A 81 5.94 -0.95 -4.21
N PRO A 82 4.78 -0.50 -3.70
CA PRO A 82 3.56 -0.45 -4.54
C PRO A 82 3.61 0.62 -5.64
N GLY A 83 4.67 1.44 -5.66
CA GLY A 83 4.82 2.49 -6.65
C GLY A 83 4.21 3.81 -6.25
N ILE A 84 4.33 4.82 -7.12
CA ILE A 84 3.86 6.17 -6.89
C ILE A 84 2.35 6.27 -7.14
N GLU A 85 1.88 5.64 -8.22
CA GLU A 85 0.45 5.58 -8.52
C GLU A 85 -0.07 4.22 -8.08
N ARG A 86 -0.76 4.20 -6.95
CA ARG A 86 -1.28 2.96 -6.40
C ARG A 86 -2.72 3.13 -5.95
N LYS A 87 -3.48 2.05 -6.08
CA LYS A 87 -4.87 2.04 -5.68
C LYS A 87 -5.00 2.02 -4.16
N ILE A 88 -5.90 2.83 -3.63
CA ILE A 88 -6.20 2.88 -2.21
C ILE A 88 -7.59 2.28 -2.01
N SER A 89 -7.69 1.20 -1.25
CA SER A 89 -8.96 0.49 -1.08
C SER A 89 -9.39 0.28 0.36
N THR A 90 -8.53 0.58 1.34
CA THR A 90 -8.84 0.40 2.77
C THR A 90 -8.44 1.63 3.57
N LEU A 91 -8.98 1.74 4.80
CA LEU A 91 -8.57 2.82 5.71
C LEU A 91 -7.09 2.72 6.05
N LYS A 92 -6.55 1.50 6.14
CA LYS A 92 -5.12 1.30 6.36
C LYS A 92 -4.32 1.90 5.21
N HIS A 93 -4.75 1.70 3.96
CA HIS A 93 -4.07 2.29 2.80
C HIS A 93 -4.09 3.81 2.85
N PHE A 94 -5.19 4.42 3.30
CA PHE A 94 -5.25 5.88 3.48
C PHE A 94 -4.26 6.32 4.55
N ASN A 95 -4.23 5.64 5.70
CA ASN A 95 -3.28 5.98 6.77
C ASN A 95 -1.83 5.88 6.29
N LEU A 96 -1.53 4.91 5.45
CA LEU A 96 -0.18 4.74 4.90
C LEU A 96 0.13 5.72 3.76
N SER A 97 -0.84 6.51 3.34
CA SER A 97 -0.69 7.50 2.26
C SER A 97 -0.78 8.95 2.75
N LEU A 98 -0.74 9.16 4.07
CA LEU A 98 -0.76 10.52 4.63
C LEU A 98 0.39 11.36 4.09
N GLY A 99 0.07 12.60 3.68
CA GLY A 99 1.05 13.51 3.11
C GLY A 99 1.27 13.35 1.61
N GLU A 100 0.65 12.34 0.99
CA GLU A 100 0.79 12.09 -0.44
C GLU A 100 -0.37 12.70 -1.23
N ASN A 101 -0.16 12.92 -2.51
CA ASN A 101 -1.21 13.38 -3.41
C ASN A 101 -2.17 12.24 -3.70
N VAL A 102 -3.46 12.46 -3.48
CA VAL A 102 -4.48 11.45 -3.70
C VAL A 102 -5.60 11.97 -4.60
N PHE A 103 -6.15 11.06 -5.40
CA PHE A 103 -7.36 11.29 -6.18
C PHE A 103 -8.46 10.43 -5.57
N ILE A 104 -9.61 11.05 -5.29
CA ILE A 104 -10.76 10.37 -4.73
C ILE A 104 -11.99 10.65 -5.58
N GLN A 105 -12.73 9.59 -5.91
CA GLN A 105 -14.03 9.71 -6.56
C GLN A 105 -15.09 9.11 -5.64
N THR A 106 -16.14 9.89 -5.36
CA THR A 106 -17.22 9.44 -4.49
C THR A 106 -18.29 8.68 -5.27
N LEU A 107 -19.21 8.05 -4.55
CA LEU A 107 -20.35 7.35 -5.13
C LEU A 107 -21.27 8.31 -5.89
N GLU A 108 -21.29 9.59 -5.53
CA GLU A 108 -22.05 10.65 -6.20
C GLU A 108 -21.29 11.24 -7.40
N LYS A 109 -20.15 10.62 -7.76
CA LYS A 109 -19.30 11.02 -8.89
C LYS A 109 -18.59 12.34 -8.68
N GLU A 110 -18.49 12.81 -7.44
CA GLU A 110 -17.65 13.96 -7.10
C GLU A 110 -16.19 13.52 -7.11
N LYS A 111 -15.31 14.40 -7.58
CA LYS A 111 -13.88 14.11 -7.71
C LYS A 111 -13.06 15.12 -6.92
N TYR A 112 -12.10 14.60 -6.16
CA TYR A 112 -11.20 15.43 -5.36
C TYR A 112 -9.75 15.07 -5.67
N ARG A 113 -8.90 16.07 -5.83
CA ARG A 113 -7.46 15.89 -5.99
C ARG A 113 -6.75 16.83 -5.05
N GLY A 114 -5.90 16.26 -4.21
CA GLY A 114 -5.15 17.07 -3.26
C GLY A 114 -4.29 16.24 -2.36
N VAL A 115 -3.81 16.83 -1.28
CA VAL A 115 -2.94 16.16 -0.32
C VAL A 115 -3.78 15.55 0.80
N LEU A 116 -3.54 14.28 1.09
CA LEU A 116 -4.22 13.59 2.18
C LEU A 116 -3.61 14.08 3.50
N THR A 117 -4.39 14.79 4.30
CA THR A 117 -3.91 15.43 5.53
C THR A 117 -4.19 14.62 6.79
N LYS A 118 -5.33 13.92 6.83
CA LYS A 118 -5.75 13.24 8.04
C LYS A 118 -6.73 12.10 7.72
N VAL A 119 -6.71 11.07 8.54
CA VAL A 119 -7.70 9.99 8.52
C VAL A 119 -8.15 9.80 9.97
N GLU A 120 -9.46 9.96 10.24
CA GLU A 120 -9.99 9.85 11.59
C GLU A 120 -11.43 9.35 11.56
N ASP A 121 -11.76 8.35 12.36
CA ASP A 121 -13.12 7.83 12.53
C ASP A 121 -13.83 7.51 11.20
N SER A 122 -13.15 6.84 10.28
CA SER A 122 -13.66 6.49 8.95
C SER A 122 -13.89 7.72 8.07
N LYS A 123 -13.28 8.85 8.40
CA LYS A 123 -13.35 10.09 7.61
C LYS A 123 -11.99 10.42 7.03
N ILE A 124 -12.00 10.83 5.78
CA ILE A 124 -10.79 11.18 5.03
C ILE A 124 -10.79 12.70 4.83
N PHE A 125 -9.66 13.33 5.18
CA PHE A 125 -9.48 14.77 5.03
C PHE A 125 -8.46 15.04 3.93
N ILE A 126 -8.87 15.80 2.93
CA ILE A 126 -8.02 16.12 1.78
C ILE A 126 -7.93 17.63 1.61
N ASP A 127 -6.72 18.15 1.44
CA ASP A 127 -6.45 19.56 1.20
C ASP A 127 -6.37 19.81 -0.31
N VAL A 128 -7.33 20.56 -0.83
CA VAL A 128 -7.39 20.94 -2.24
C VAL A 128 -7.17 22.44 -2.32
N ASP A 129 -5.98 22.86 -2.74
CA ASP A 129 -5.61 24.27 -2.91
C ASP A 129 -5.88 25.13 -1.66
N GLY A 130 -5.58 24.58 -0.47
CA GLY A 130 -5.73 25.28 0.80
C GLY A 130 -7.08 25.11 1.47
N GLU A 131 -8.02 24.41 0.82
CA GLU A 131 -9.33 24.11 1.39
C GLU A 131 -9.41 22.64 1.76
N VAL A 132 -9.78 22.34 3.00
CA VAL A 132 -9.87 20.95 3.49
C VAL A 132 -11.28 20.42 3.33
N PHE A 133 -11.42 19.29 2.65
CA PHE A 133 -12.69 18.58 2.48
C PHE A 133 -12.70 17.33 3.32
N GLU A 134 -13.85 17.05 3.93
CA GLU A 134 -14.09 15.83 4.70
C GLU A 134 -14.92 14.86 3.85
N ILE A 135 -14.44 13.64 3.70
CA ILE A 135 -15.11 12.62 2.89
C ILE A 135 -15.27 11.36 3.73
N GLU A 136 -16.50 10.82 3.78
CA GLU A 136 -16.74 9.56 4.47
C GLU A 136 -16.13 8.41 3.66
N PHE A 137 -15.41 7.51 4.33
CA PHE A 137 -14.80 6.37 3.66
C PHE A 137 -15.84 5.54 2.90
N ASN A 138 -17.03 5.34 3.49
CA ASN A 138 -18.08 4.55 2.87
C ASN A 138 -18.70 5.19 1.62
N ASP A 139 -18.44 6.49 1.42
CA ASP A 139 -18.93 7.21 0.22
C ASP A 139 -17.91 7.21 -0.91
N ILE A 140 -16.75 6.62 -0.70
CA ILE A 140 -15.69 6.58 -1.72
C ILE A 140 -15.91 5.41 -2.66
N LEU A 141 -16.02 5.71 -3.95
CA LEU A 141 -16.12 4.70 -4.99
C LEU A 141 -14.73 4.15 -5.35
N LYS A 142 -13.77 5.05 -5.55
CA LYS A 142 -12.40 4.68 -5.84
C LYS A 142 -11.44 5.78 -5.41
N ALA A 143 -10.22 5.39 -5.11
CA ALA A 143 -9.17 6.32 -4.73
C ALA A 143 -7.81 5.78 -5.18
N LYS A 144 -6.87 6.68 -5.42
CA LYS A 144 -5.49 6.31 -5.76
C LYS A 144 -4.55 7.45 -5.41
N THR A 145 -3.27 7.10 -5.23
CA THR A 145 -2.23 8.11 -5.15
C THR A 145 -1.81 8.48 -6.57
N TYR A 146 -1.24 9.66 -6.73
CA TYR A 146 -0.72 10.07 -8.04
C TYR A 146 0.52 10.93 -7.85
N PHE A 147 1.31 11.03 -8.91
CA PHE A 147 2.50 11.86 -8.93
C PHE A 147 2.19 13.16 -9.64
N GLU A 148 2.52 14.29 -9.00
CA GLU A 148 2.32 15.61 -9.59
C GLU A 148 3.67 16.13 -10.07
N TRP A 149 3.73 16.40 -11.37
CA TRP A 149 4.96 16.89 -12.02
C TRP A 149 5.17 18.39 -11.78
#